data_de3e09e71962dc3a16c309ca227abdcd
#
_entry.id   de3e09e71962dc3a16c309ca227abdcd
#
_cell.length_a   1.000
_cell.length_b   1.000
_cell.length_c   1.000
_cell.angle_alpha   90.00
_cell.angle_beta   90.00
_cell.angle_gamma   90.00
#
_symmetry.space_group_name_H-M   'P 1'
#
loop_
_entity.id
_entity.type
_entity.pdbx_description
1 polymer ?
#
loop_
_entity_poly.entity_id
_entity_poly.type
_entity_poly.pdbx_seq_one_letter_code
_entity_poly.pdbx_strand_id
1 'polypeptide(L)'
;MKMLLTLAAVALTAVAPAALAQTNGTNSNAVAPMLPDSKVDTPTFVGAVPSANEFEIQSSQLAEQKSASADVKAFAGQMIKDHTKAGEDFKQALSKGQTTASIKPAGPALQPKEQQMLDQLKAASGKAFDQKYVMMQTEAHKQAVALFSTYARSGDDPALKEFAKKTLPTLKMHEKHVKELGAAH
;
A
#
# COMPACT_ATOMS: atom_id res chain seq x y z
N MET A 1 36.71 73.05 17.83
CA MET A 1 35.46 72.40 18.20
C MET A 1 35.74 70.91 18.26
N LYS A 2 35.79 70.38 19.48
CA LYS A 2 36.19 68.97 19.72
C LYS A 2 34.90 68.13 19.86
N MET A 3 34.78 67.11 19.01
CA MET A 3 33.65 66.19 19.05
C MET A 3 34.12 64.93 19.78
N LEU A 4 33.53 64.67 20.95
CA LEU A 4 33.73 63.45 21.73
C LEU A 4 32.95 62.29 21.07
N LEU A 5 33.66 61.23 20.71
CA LEU A 5 33.02 59.93 20.41
C LEU A 5 32.85 59.13 21.70
N THR A 6 31.63 58.86 22.06
CA THR A 6 31.28 57.90 23.12
C THR A 6 31.08 56.51 22.46
N LEU A 7 31.94 55.55 22.86
CA LEU A 7 31.79 54.13 22.51
C LEU A 7 30.68 53.54 23.42
N ALA A 8 29.59 53.07 22.83
CA ALA A 8 28.63 52.24 23.50
C ALA A 8 28.96 50.75 23.25
N ALA A 9 29.33 50.03 24.30
CA ALA A 9 29.55 48.60 24.26
C ALA A 9 28.17 47.89 24.21
N VAL A 10 27.89 47.21 23.11
CA VAL A 10 26.72 46.32 22.98
C VAL A 10 27.11 44.92 23.48
N ALA A 11 26.56 44.53 24.61
CA ALA A 11 26.66 43.16 25.12
C ALA A 11 25.79 42.24 24.28
N LEU A 12 26.42 41.32 23.54
CA LEU A 12 25.76 40.30 22.77
C LEU A 12 25.36 39.15 23.71
N THR A 13 24.10 39.10 24.11
CA THR A 13 23.53 37.94 24.82
C THR A 13 23.21 36.87 23.79
N ALA A 14 23.97 35.77 23.80
CA ALA A 14 23.69 34.57 23.03
C ALA A 14 22.42 33.91 23.57
N VAL A 15 21.33 34.02 22.83
CA VAL A 15 20.13 33.23 23.05
C VAL A 15 20.32 31.91 22.29
N ALA A 16 20.50 30.81 23.02
CA ALA A 16 20.49 29.47 22.47
C ALA A 16 19.10 29.16 21.92
N PRO A 17 18.95 28.64 20.70
CA PRO A 17 17.64 28.17 20.23
C PRO A 17 17.25 26.93 21.03
N ALA A 18 16.09 26.99 21.69
CA ALA A 18 15.43 25.84 22.25
C ALA A 18 15.10 24.87 21.08
N ALA A 19 15.72 23.69 21.10
CA ALA A 19 15.36 22.60 20.20
C ALA A 19 13.93 22.18 20.52
N LEU A 20 12.98 22.58 19.66
CA LEU A 20 11.65 22.00 19.61
C LEU A 20 11.84 20.53 19.22
N ALA A 21 11.65 19.63 20.19
CA ALA A 21 11.50 18.23 19.92
C ALA A 21 10.24 18.05 19.06
N GLN A 22 10.42 17.89 17.76
CA GLN A 22 9.38 17.41 16.87
C GLN A 22 9.09 15.97 17.27
N THR A 23 8.00 15.75 18.00
CA THR A 23 7.41 14.43 18.12
C THR A 23 6.88 14.06 16.74
N ASN A 24 7.72 13.38 15.95
CA ASN A 24 7.28 12.68 14.76
C ASN A 24 6.29 11.62 15.22
N GLY A 25 5.00 11.97 15.18
CA GLY A 25 3.93 10.99 15.17
C GLY A 25 4.10 10.14 13.91
N THR A 26 4.83 9.06 14.02
CA THR A 26 4.92 8.04 12.99
C THR A 26 3.57 7.34 12.90
N ASN A 27 2.68 7.86 12.06
CA ASN A 27 1.58 7.07 11.52
C ASN A 27 2.17 6.00 10.60
N SER A 28 2.74 4.97 11.21
CA SER A 28 3.34 3.82 10.53
C SER A 28 2.26 2.82 10.14
N ASN A 29 1.41 3.18 9.17
CA ASN A 29 0.67 2.19 8.40
C ASN A 29 1.45 1.72 7.15
N ALA A 30 2.75 1.95 7.12
CA ALA A 30 3.62 1.28 6.17
C ALA A 30 3.78 -0.17 6.66
N VAL A 31 3.29 -1.14 5.89
CA VAL A 31 3.68 -2.54 6.10
C VAL A 31 5.19 -2.60 5.94
N ALA A 32 5.91 -2.66 7.05
CA ALA A 32 7.36 -2.79 7.06
C ALA A 32 7.77 -4.05 6.28
N PRO A 33 8.97 -4.10 5.67
CA PRO A 33 9.46 -5.33 5.04
C PRO A 33 9.40 -6.46 6.07
N MET A 34 8.56 -7.47 5.79
CA MET A 34 8.31 -8.53 6.75
C MET A 34 9.53 -9.45 6.83
N LEU A 35 10.14 -9.54 8.01
CA LEU A 35 11.18 -10.50 8.32
C LEU A 35 10.63 -11.95 8.22
N PRO A 36 11.46 -12.95 7.91
CA PRO A 36 11.03 -14.34 7.70
C PRO A 36 10.22 -14.95 8.84
N ASP A 37 10.41 -14.48 10.08
CA ASP A 37 9.73 -14.97 11.29
C ASP A 37 8.61 -14.05 11.81
N SER A 38 8.25 -13.00 11.06
CA SER A 38 7.16 -12.11 11.48
C SER A 38 5.81 -12.83 11.41
N LYS A 39 5.02 -12.72 12.50
CA LYS A 39 3.63 -13.15 12.50
C LYS A 39 2.74 -11.98 12.04
N VAL A 40 1.69 -12.31 11.32
CA VAL A 40 0.61 -11.37 11.03
C VAL A 40 -0.61 -11.86 11.79
N ASP A 41 -1.14 -11.03 12.67
CA ASP A 41 -2.39 -11.33 13.38
C ASP A 41 -3.62 -11.08 12.50
N THR A 42 -4.75 -11.64 12.89
CA THR A 42 -6.01 -11.50 12.14
C THR A 42 -6.46 -10.04 12.00
N PRO A 43 -6.43 -9.17 13.04
CA PRO A 43 -6.77 -7.76 12.87
C PRO A 43 -5.94 -7.03 11.81
N THR A 44 -4.63 -7.24 11.79
CA THR A 44 -3.74 -6.65 10.77
C THR A 44 -4.08 -7.15 9.37
N PHE A 45 -4.29 -8.45 9.20
CA PHE A 45 -4.65 -9.03 7.90
C PHE A 45 -6.01 -8.51 7.41
N VAL A 46 -7.04 -8.52 8.26
CA VAL A 46 -8.39 -8.04 7.94
C VAL A 46 -8.41 -6.53 7.66
N GLY A 47 -7.56 -5.76 8.33
CA GLY A 47 -7.45 -4.32 8.11
C GLY A 47 -6.76 -3.96 6.78
N ALA A 48 -5.78 -4.74 6.35
CA ALA A 48 -4.98 -4.45 5.16
C ALA A 48 -5.63 -4.91 3.85
N VAL A 49 -6.21 -6.14 3.84
CA VAL A 49 -6.68 -6.81 2.62
C VAL A 49 -7.74 -6.02 1.84
N PRO A 50 -8.81 -5.46 2.45
CA PRO A 50 -9.86 -4.77 1.69
C PRO A 50 -9.37 -3.55 0.92
N SER A 51 -8.58 -2.70 1.56
CA SER A 51 -8.04 -1.48 0.93
C SER A 51 -7.07 -1.80 -0.20
N ALA A 52 -6.14 -2.74 0.03
CA ALA A 52 -5.23 -3.19 -1.01
C ALA A 52 -5.99 -3.77 -2.20
N ASN A 53 -6.96 -4.66 -1.96
CA ASN A 53 -7.77 -5.26 -3.02
C ASN A 53 -8.58 -4.22 -3.82
N GLU A 54 -9.14 -3.21 -3.16
CA GLU A 54 -9.87 -2.12 -3.81
C GLU A 54 -8.95 -1.25 -4.67
N PHE A 55 -7.72 -0.99 -4.20
CA PHE A 55 -6.70 -0.31 -4.99
C PHE A 55 -6.39 -1.06 -6.29
N GLU A 56 -6.25 -2.39 -6.24
CA GLU A 56 -5.99 -3.20 -7.43
C GLU A 56 -7.12 -3.09 -8.46
N ILE A 57 -8.36 -3.10 -8.01
CA ILE A 57 -9.53 -2.96 -8.89
C ILE A 57 -9.56 -1.56 -9.51
N GLN A 58 -9.49 -0.50 -8.70
CA GLN A 58 -9.65 0.87 -9.21
C GLN A 58 -8.47 1.31 -10.08
N SER A 59 -7.23 0.95 -9.71
CA SER A 59 -6.04 1.24 -10.51
C SER A 59 -6.07 0.53 -11.86
N SER A 60 -6.58 -0.70 -11.90
CA SER A 60 -6.71 -1.47 -13.13
C SER A 60 -7.84 -0.97 -14.02
N GLN A 61 -8.94 -0.49 -13.44
CA GLN A 61 -9.98 0.22 -14.20
C GLN A 61 -9.44 1.49 -14.88
N LEU A 62 -8.57 2.24 -14.19
CA LEU A 62 -7.88 3.38 -14.81
C LEU A 62 -6.93 2.91 -15.93
N ALA A 63 -6.25 1.77 -15.78
CA ALA A 63 -5.35 1.25 -16.79
C ALA A 63 -6.11 0.81 -18.07
N GLU A 64 -7.27 0.18 -17.94
CA GLU A 64 -8.12 -0.11 -19.09
C GLU A 64 -8.56 1.15 -19.85
N GLN A 65 -8.84 2.23 -19.12
CA GLN A 65 -9.30 3.49 -19.73
C GLN A 65 -8.16 4.31 -20.33
N LYS A 66 -7.00 4.39 -19.68
CA LYS A 66 -5.94 5.38 -19.96
C LYS A 66 -4.73 4.82 -20.67
N SER A 67 -4.43 3.53 -20.55
CA SER A 67 -3.27 2.92 -21.20
C SER A 67 -3.45 2.85 -22.72
N ALA A 68 -2.35 3.09 -23.44
CA ALA A 68 -2.27 2.81 -24.88
C ALA A 68 -1.69 1.42 -25.19
N SER A 69 -1.08 0.76 -24.18
CA SER A 69 -0.48 -0.58 -24.30
C SER A 69 -1.56 -1.66 -24.23
N ALA A 70 -1.61 -2.51 -25.24
CA ALA A 70 -2.51 -3.67 -25.26
C ALA A 70 -2.20 -4.66 -24.13
N ASP A 71 -0.91 -4.85 -23.81
CA ASP A 71 -0.46 -5.77 -22.77
C ASP A 71 -0.84 -5.26 -21.39
N VAL A 72 -0.68 -3.95 -21.13
CA VAL A 72 -1.12 -3.31 -19.87
C VAL A 72 -2.63 -3.45 -19.71
N LYS A 73 -3.41 -3.22 -20.77
CA LYS A 73 -4.88 -3.41 -20.72
C LYS A 73 -5.28 -4.85 -20.47
N ALA A 74 -4.62 -5.81 -21.12
CA ALA A 74 -4.89 -7.24 -20.90
C ALA A 74 -4.60 -7.65 -19.45
N PHE A 75 -3.46 -7.19 -18.90
CA PHE A 75 -3.14 -7.39 -17.48
C PHE A 75 -4.19 -6.75 -16.57
N ALA A 76 -4.58 -5.51 -16.83
CA ALA A 76 -5.58 -4.79 -16.04
C ALA A 76 -6.94 -5.50 -16.02
N GLY A 77 -7.41 -6.03 -17.16
CA GLY A 77 -8.64 -6.82 -17.22
C GLY A 77 -8.55 -8.11 -16.37
N GLN A 78 -7.40 -8.80 -16.38
CA GLN A 78 -7.16 -9.96 -15.53
C GLN A 78 -7.19 -9.56 -14.04
N MET A 79 -6.55 -8.44 -13.69
CA MET A 79 -6.52 -7.90 -12.33
C MET A 79 -7.91 -7.60 -11.80
N ILE A 80 -8.75 -6.91 -12.57
CA ILE A 80 -10.14 -6.60 -12.17
C ILE A 80 -10.91 -7.87 -11.86
N LYS A 81 -10.84 -8.86 -12.76
CA LYS A 81 -11.53 -10.15 -12.60
C LYS A 81 -11.10 -10.88 -11.34
N ASP A 82 -9.80 -11.06 -11.15
CA ASP A 82 -9.28 -11.88 -10.08
C ASP A 82 -9.42 -11.20 -8.71
N HIS A 83 -9.23 -9.87 -8.64
CA HIS A 83 -9.38 -9.12 -7.41
C HIS A 83 -10.84 -8.92 -7.01
N THR A 84 -11.79 -8.84 -7.96
CA THR A 84 -13.22 -8.89 -7.66
C THR A 84 -13.57 -10.21 -7.00
N LYS A 85 -13.13 -11.33 -7.58
CA LYS A 85 -13.33 -12.66 -6.99
C LYS A 85 -12.66 -12.79 -5.62
N ALA A 86 -11.44 -12.32 -5.47
CA ALA A 86 -10.73 -12.36 -4.19
C ALA A 86 -11.46 -11.57 -3.09
N GLY A 87 -12.08 -10.43 -3.43
CA GLY A 87 -12.91 -9.66 -2.51
C GLY A 87 -14.16 -10.42 -2.04
N GLU A 88 -14.80 -11.16 -2.94
CA GLU A 88 -15.94 -12.02 -2.60
C GLU A 88 -15.51 -13.21 -1.70
N ASP A 89 -14.44 -13.89 -2.08
CA ASP A 89 -13.87 -15.01 -1.31
C ASP A 89 -13.42 -14.56 0.10
N PHE A 90 -12.87 -13.35 0.22
CA PHE A 90 -12.51 -12.74 1.50
C PHE A 90 -13.73 -12.51 2.40
N LYS A 91 -14.81 -11.93 1.86
CA LYS A 91 -16.08 -11.74 2.61
C LYS A 91 -16.64 -13.07 3.09
N GLN A 92 -16.59 -14.10 2.24
CA GLN A 92 -17.02 -15.44 2.61
C GLN A 92 -16.13 -16.04 3.71
N ALA A 93 -14.81 -15.87 3.64
CA ALA A 93 -13.89 -16.33 4.68
C ALA A 93 -14.14 -15.61 6.01
N LEU A 94 -14.35 -14.30 5.99
CA LEU A 94 -14.72 -13.51 7.17
C LEU A 94 -16.00 -14.03 7.85
N SER A 95 -17.02 -14.36 7.06
CA SER A 95 -18.30 -14.87 7.62
C SER A 95 -18.17 -16.25 8.28
N LYS A 96 -17.12 -17.01 7.97
CA LYS A 96 -16.79 -18.33 8.53
C LYS A 96 -15.71 -18.27 9.62
N GLY A 97 -15.05 -17.12 9.78
CA GLY A 97 -13.96 -16.95 10.74
C GLY A 97 -14.46 -17.04 12.18
N GLN A 98 -13.67 -17.67 13.03
CA GLN A 98 -13.99 -17.85 14.45
C GLN A 98 -13.55 -16.64 15.28
N THR A 99 -12.49 -15.95 14.85
CA THR A 99 -11.90 -14.79 15.55
C THR A 99 -12.36 -13.45 14.98
N THR A 100 -13.12 -13.46 13.89
CA THR A 100 -13.54 -12.25 13.16
C THR A 100 -14.83 -11.64 13.64
N ALA A 101 -15.59 -12.31 14.52
CA ALA A 101 -16.90 -11.85 15.01
C ALA A 101 -16.85 -10.46 15.68
N SER A 102 -15.72 -10.08 16.26
CA SER A 102 -15.46 -8.77 16.88
C SER A 102 -14.71 -7.79 15.98
N ILE A 103 -14.22 -8.23 14.81
CA ILE A 103 -13.46 -7.39 13.88
C ILE A 103 -14.44 -6.89 12.82
N LYS A 104 -14.74 -5.59 12.89
CA LYS A 104 -15.47 -4.93 11.81
C LYS A 104 -14.48 -4.66 10.69
N PRO A 105 -14.60 -5.31 9.50
CA PRO A 105 -13.74 -5.00 8.40
C PRO A 105 -13.85 -3.51 8.07
N ALA A 106 -12.73 -2.84 7.80
CA ALA A 106 -12.80 -1.59 7.09
C ALA A 106 -13.57 -1.85 5.79
N GLY A 107 -14.56 -1.02 5.49
CA GLY A 107 -15.30 -1.13 4.21
C GLY A 107 -14.30 -1.06 3.02
N PRO A 108 -14.79 -1.17 1.79
CA PRO A 108 -13.95 -1.11 0.57
C PRO A 108 -13.34 0.28 0.34
N ALA A 109 -13.29 1.13 1.35
CA ALA A 109 -12.67 2.44 1.27
C ALA A 109 -11.14 2.28 1.25
N LEU A 110 -10.51 2.99 0.32
CA LEU A 110 -9.04 3.06 0.26
C LEU A 110 -8.49 3.70 1.54
N GLN A 111 -7.43 3.13 2.07
CA GLN A 111 -6.65 3.80 3.11
C GLN A 111 -5.87 4.99 2.50
N PRO A 112 -5.40 5.94 3.31
CA PRO A 112 -4.74 7.16 2.80
C PRO A 112 -3.59 6.89 1.82
N LYS A 113 -2.82 5.83 2.02
CA LYS A 113 -1.71 5.43 1.13
C LYS A 113 -2.23 5.01 -0.24
N GLU A 114 -3.19 4.11 -0.29
CA GLU A 114 -3.77 3.61 -1.54
C GLU A 114 -4.54 4.71 -2.28
N GLN A 115 -5.22 5.59 -1.54
CA GLN A 115 -5.86 6.77 -2.12
C GLN A 115 -4.84 7.70 -2.78
N GLN A 116 -3.73 7.99 -2.11
CA GLN A 116 -2.66 8.82 -2.67
C GLN A 116 -2.05 8.19 -3.94
N MET A 117 -1.83 6.88 -3.94
CA MET A 117 -1.34 6.16 -5.11
C MET A 117 -2.33 6.26 -6.28
N LEU A 118 -3.62 6.07 -6.02
CA LEU A 118 -4.66 6.18 -7.04
C LEU A 118 -4.74 7.60 -7.61
N ASP A 119 -4.63 8.63 -6.78
CA ASP A 119 -4.66 10.03 -7.24
C ASP A 119 -3.44 10.37 -8.10
N GLN A 120 -2.26 9.80 -7.79
CA GLN A 120 -1.08 9.92 -8.64
C GLN A 120 -1.27 9.23 -10.00
N LEU A 121 -1.99 8.12 -10.07
CA LEU A 121 -2.35 7.45 -11.34
C LEU A 121 -3.35 8.27 -12.13
N LYS A 122 -4.36 8.82 -11.48
CA LYS A 122 -5.35 9.70 -12.13
C LYS A 122 -4.70 10.91 -12.81
N ALA A 123 -3.68 11.48 -12.18
CA ALA A 123 -2.94 12.65 -12.70
C ALA A 123 -1.98 12.29 -13.84
N ALA A 124 -1.59 11.03 -14.01
CA ALA A 124 -0.68 10.59 -15.07
C ALA A 124 -1.42 10.30 -16.38
N SER A 125 -0.69 10.34 -17.51
CA SER A 125 -1.21 10.00 -18.84
C SER A 125 -0.13 9.43 -19.75
N GLY A 126 -0.55 8.77 -20.85
CA GLY A 126 0.35 8.19 -21.83
C GLY A 126 1.38 7.24 -21.22
N LYS A 127 2.60 7.23 -21.76
CA LYS A 127 3.69 6.35 -21.28
C LYS A 127 3.98 6.53 -19.78
N ALA A 128 3.89 7.74 -19.25
CA ALA A 128 4.11 7.98 -17.82
C ALA A 128 3.04 7.31 -16.94
N PHE A 129 1.81 7.20 -17.43
CA PHE A 129 0.76 6.43 -16.76
C PHE A 129 1.12 4.94 -16.72
N ASP A 130 1.48 4.35 -17.86
CA ASP A 130 1.81 2.92 -17.96
C ASP A 130 2.98 2.55 -17.06
N GLN A 131 4.07 3.34 -17.09
CA GLN A 131 5.23 3.13 -16.23
C GLN A 131 4.86 3.20 -14.73
N LYS A 132 4.06 4.20 -14.36
CA LYS A 132 3.62 4.39 -12.97
C LYS A 132 2.71 3.25 -12.52
N TYR A 133 1.76 2.82 -13.35
CA TYR A 133 0.88 1.69 -13.07
C TYR A 133 1.68 0.41 -12.83
N VAL A 134 2.57 0.04 -13.76
CA VAL A 134 3.42 -1.15 -13.66
C VAL A 134 4.32 -1.12 -12.41
N MET A 135 4.92 0.03 -12.10
CA MET A 135 5.72 0.20 -10.89
C MET A 135 4.89 0.00 -9.61
N MET A 136 3.71 0.60 -9.54
CA MET A 136 2.83 0.49 -8.37
C MET A 136 2.29 -0.93 -8.21
N GLN A 137 1.89 -1.58 -9.31
CA GLN A 137 1.45 -2.97 -9.32
C GLN A 137 2.56 -3.93 -8.87
N THR A 138 3.80 -3.70 -9.30
CA THR A 138 4.95 -4.51 -8.89
C THR A 138 5.15 -4.45 -7.37
N GLU A 139 5.13 -3.25 -6.80
CA GLU A 139 5.33 -3.09 -5.35
C GLU A 139 4.13 -3.60 -4.54
N ALA A 140 2.91 -3.35 -4.99
CA ALA A 140 1.70 -3.82 -4.32
C ALA A 140 1.63 -5.36 -4.28
N HIS A 141 1.94 -6.02 -5.39
CA HIS A 141 1.96 -7.49 -5.43
C HIS A 141 3.09 -8.11 -4.60
N LYS A 142 4.26 -7.49 -4.58
CA LYS A 142 5.35 -7.91 -3.68
C LYS A 142 4.90 -7.87 -2.21
N GLN A 143 4.23 -6.78 -1.80
CA GLN A 143 3.69 -6.64 -0.43
C GLN A 143 2.57 -7.63 -0.17
N ALA A 144 1.65 -7.83 -1.11
CA ALA A 144 0.55 -8.79 -0.99
C ALA A 144 1.07 -10.23 -0.88
N VAL A 145 2.02 -10.64 -1.71
CA VAL A 145 2.64 -11.98 -1.64
C VAL A 145 3.31 -12.19 -0.29
N ALA A 146 4.02 -11.20 0.26
CA ALA A 146 4.64 -11.29 1.58
C ALA A 146 3.58 -11.45 2.69
N LEU A 147 2.54 -10.60 2.70
CA LEU A 147 1.44 -10.62 3.66
C LEU A 147 0.71 -11.96 3.65
N PHE A 148 0.26 -12.40 2.46
CA PHE A 148 -0.49 -13.64 2.29
C PHE A 148 0.36 -14.88 2.58
N SER A 149 1.64 -14.90 2.19
CA SER A 149 2.55 -15.99 2.52
C SER A 149 2.73 -16.16 4.03
N THR A 150 2.88 -15.05 4.75
CA THR A 150 3.04 -15.07 6.21
C THR A 150 1.75 -15.50 6.89
N TYR A 151 0.61 -14.93 6.50
CA TYR A 151 -0.67 -15.29 7.10
C TYR A 151 -1.07 -16.75 6.79
N ALA A 152 -0.80 -17.24 5.57
CA ALA A 152 -1.01 -18.64 5.20
C ALA A 152 -0.23 -19.65 6.07
N ARG A 153 0.95 -19.25 6.56
CA ARG A 153 1.77 -20.09 7.48
C ARG A 153 1.31 -19.97 8.93
N SER A 154 1.18 -18.75 9.43
CA SER A 154 1.10 -18.45 10.86
C SER A 154 -0.19 -17.73 11.30
N GLY A 155 -1.16 -17.50 10.40
CA GLY A 155 -2.44 -16.88 10.74
C GLY A 155 -3.19 -17.68 11.80
N ASP A 156 -3.90 -16.98 12.67
CA ASP A 156 -4.61 -17.53 13.84
C ASP A 156 -6.09 -17.86 13.56
N ASP A 157 -6.68 -17.33 12.47
CA ASP A 157 -8.03 -17.70 12.03
C ASP A 157 -7.98 -18.75 10.91
N PRO A 158 -8.55 -19.96 11.13
CA PRO A 158 -8.49 -21.05 10.15
C PRO A 158 -9.12 -20.72 8.80
N ALA A 159 -10.26 -19.99 8.76
CA ALA A 159 -10.96 -19.67 7.53
C ALA A 159 -10.19 -18.65 6.69
N LEU A 160 -9.64 -17.63 7.32
CA LEU A 160 -8.80 -16.62 6.66
C LEU A 160 -7.44 -17.21 6.24
N LYS A 161 -6.89 -18.12 7.04
CA LYS A 161 -5.66 -18.82 6.67
C LYS A 161 -5.85 -19.66 5.40
N GLU A 162 -6.97 -20.34 5.28
CA GLU A 162 -7.31 -21.09 4.08
C GLU A 162 -7.56 -20.18 2.88
N PHE A 163 -8.25 -19.05 3.07
CA PHE A 163 -8.38 -18.01 2.06
C PHE A 163 -7.00 -17.52 1.58
N ALA A 164 -6.09 -17.20 2.50
CA ALA A 164 -4.75 -16.74 2.15
C ALA A 164 -3.99 -17.80 1.32
N LYS A 165 -4.06 -19.08 1.70
CA LYS A 165 -3.45 -20.19 0.95
C LYS A 165 -3.99 -20.31 -0.46
N LYS A 166 -5.30 -20.17 -0.66
CA LYS A 166 -5.96 -20.28 -1.96
C LYS A 166 -5.65 -19.11 -2.88
N THR A 167 -5.56 -17.90 -2.33
CA THR A 167 -5.32 -16.67 -3.10
C THR A 167 -3.84 -16.49 -3.47
N LEU A 168 -2.92 -16.98 -2.65
CA LEU A 168 -1.48 -16.78 -2.82
C LEU A 168 -0.92 -17.20 -4.19
N PRO A 169 -1.32 -18.32 -4.82
CA PRO A 169 -0.87 -18.68 -6.17
C PRO A 169 -1.22 -17.63 -7.23
N THR A 170 -2.43 -17.06 -7.18
CA THR A 170 -2.86 -15.99 -8.10
C THR A 170 -2.04 -14.73 -7.91
N LEU A 171 -1.80 -14.31 -6.65
CA LEU A 171 -0.95 -13.14 -6.36
C LEU A 171 0.48 -13.32 -6.88
N LYS A 172 1.07 -14.51 -6.75
CA LYS A 172 2.39 -14.83 -7.31
C LYS A 172 2.41 -14.80 -8.84
N MET A 173 1.33 -15.27 -9.48
CA MET A 173 1.20 -15.19 -10.93
C MET A 173 1.14 -13.73 -11.40
N HIS A 174 0.36 -12.88 -10.73
CA HIS A 174 0.28 -11.45 -11.03
C HIS A 174 1.64 -10.76 -10.82
N GLU A 175 2.32 -11.05 -9.70
CA GLU A 175 3.66 -10.51 -9.42
C GLU A 175 4.67 -10.85 -10.52
N LYS A 176 4.64 -12.09 -11.02
CA LYS A 176 5.49 -12.51 -12.14
C LYS A 176 5.12 -11.73 -13.40
N HIS A 177 3.84 -11.70 -13.77
CA HIS A 177 3.37 -11.06 -14.99
C HIS A 177 3.69 -9.56 -15.02
N VAL A 178 3.43 -8.83 -13.92
CA VAL A 178 3.73 -7.39 -13.87
C VAL A 178 5.23 -7.09 -13.94
N LYS A 179 6.10 -7.97 -13.42
CA LYS A 179 7.56 -7.85 -13.60
C LYS A 179 7.98 -8.04 -15.06
N GLU A 180 7.35 -8.97 -15.76
CA GLU A 180 7.58 -9.19 -17.21
C GLU A 180 7.13 -7.97 -18.02
N LEU A 181 5.96 -7.38 -17.71
CA LEU A 181 5.52 -6.11 -18.30
C LEU A 181 6.52 -4.98 -18.05
N GLY A 182 7.04 -4.85 -16.83
CA GLY A 182 8.02 -3.82 -16.47
C GLY A 182 9.36 -3.97 -17.19
N ALA A 183 9.74 -5.17 -17.58
CA ALA A 183 10.95 -5.42 -18.36
C ALA A 183 10.77 -5.12 -19.86
N ALA A 184 9.52 -5.06 -20.36
CA ALA A 184 9.17 -4.83 -21.75
C ALA A 184 8.90 -3.33 -22.08
N HIS A 185 8.70 -2.47 -21.06
CA HIS A 185 8.32 -1.05 -21.15
C HIS A 185 9.34 -0.13 -20.46
#